data_785e4f07573ac0d324dffcd4d8908559
#
_entry.id   785e4f07573ac0d324dffcd4d8908559
#
_cell.length_a   1.000
_cell.length_b   1.000
_cell.length_c   1.000
_cell.angle_alpha   90.00
_cell.angle_beta   90.00
_cell.angle_gamma   90.00
#
_symmetry.space_group_name_H-M   'P 1'
#
loop_
_entity.id
_entity.type
_entity.pdbx_description
1 polymer ?
#
loop_
_entity_poly.entity_id
_entity_poly.type
_entity_poly.pdbx_seq_one_letter_code
_entity_poly.pdbx_strand_id
1 'polypeptide(L)'
;AIPTSVVFKPVLTTPEEMFNTIREANNTDNCVGIIAWMHTFSPAKNWISGLKALNKPMAHLHTQYNRDIPWSDLDMDFMNLNQAAHGDREFGFMVSRLRMNRKVVVGHWQDEEVQERLGVWSRAACAWADSQDMRVARFGDNMRSVAVTEGDKVEAQMRLGYQVSG
;
A
#
# COMPACT_ATOMS: atom_id res chain seq x y z
N ALA A 1 4.35 -14.56 -7.59
CA ALA A 1 5.27 -14.07 -6.54
C ALA A 1 5.39 -12.55 -6.61
N ILE A 2 5.60 -11.90 -5.46
CA ILE A 2 5.86 -10.45 -5.39
C ILE A 2 7.26 -10.21 -5.97
N PRO A 3 7.42 -9.36 -6.99
CA PRO A 3 8.70 -9.19 -7.70
C PRO A 3 9.70 -8.27 -6.97
N THR A 4 9.34 -7.75 -5.80
CA THR A 4 10.15 -6.86 -4.97
C THR A 4 10.55 -7.57 -3.67
N SER A 5 11.64 -7.12 -3.05
CA SER A 5 12.00 -7.58 -1.72
C SER A 5 10.95 -7.09 -0.70
N VAL A 6 10.51 -8.00 0.15
CA VAL A 6 9.58 -7.69 1.24
C VAL A 6 10.34 -7.74 2.57
N VAL A 7 10.33 -6.63 3.30
CA VAL A 7 10.87 -6.56 4.65
C VAL A 7 9.71 -6.76 5.63
N PHE A 8 9.68 -7.91 6.27
CA PHE A 8 8.67 -8.21 7.28
C PHE A 8 9.00 -7.49 8.59
N LYS A 9 8.06 -6.70 9.08
CA LYS A 9 8.17 -6.04 10.38
C LYS A 9 7.47 -6.87 11.46
N PRO A 10 7.92 -6.81 12.71
CA PRO A 10 7.24 -7.49 13.81
C PRO A 10 5.80 -6.95 13.97
N VAL A 11 4.98 -7.70 14.69
CA VAL A 11 3.63 -7.25 15.04
C VAL A 11 3.72 -6.01 15.90
N LEU A 12 3.05 -4.93 15.48
CA LEU A 12 3.05 -3.64 16.16
C LEU A 12 1.84 -3.58 17.09
N THR A 13 2.05 -3.23 18.33
CA THR A 13 1.02 -3.27 19.37
C THR A 13 0.67 -1.89 19.94
N THR A 14 1.51 -0.89 19.71
CA THR A 14 1.32 0.45 20.24
C THR A 14 1.22 1.51 19.13
N PRO A 15 0.53 2.65 19.38
CA PRO A 15 0.50 3.77 18.43
C PRO A 15 1.89 4.32 18.09
N GLU A 16 2.81 4.29 19.05
CA GLU A 16 4.17 4.79 18.86
C GLU A 16 4.97 3.88 17.91
N GLU A 17 4.90 2.56 18.09
CA GLU A 17 5.53 1.59 17.17
C GLU A 17 5.00 1.74 15.76
N MET A 18 3.68 1.88 15.60
CA MET A 18 3.04 2.08 14.30
C MET A 18 3.54 3.39 13.65
N PHE A 19 3.56 4.48 14.39
CA PHE A 19 4.04 5.77 13.90
C PHE A 19 5.53 5.72 13.51
N ASN A 20 6.37 5.12 14.34
CA ASN A 20 7.80 5.00 14.06
C ASN A 20 8.09 4.11 12.85
N THR A 21 7.35 3.01 12.68
CA THR A 21 7.47 2.15 11.49
C THR A 21 7.08 2.89 10.21
N ILE A 22 6.02 3.69 10.24
CA ILE A 22 5.64 4.53 9.09
C ILE A 22 6.70 5.59 8.80
N ARG A 23 7.26 6.23 9.83
CA ARG A 23 8.37 7.18 9.64
C ARG A 23 9.60 6.51 9.04
N GLU A 24 9.95 5.33 9.51
CA GLU A 24 11.05 4.55 8.94
C GLU A 24 10.77 4.27 7.45
N ALA A 25 9.58 3.79 7.10
CA ALA A 25 9.20 3.53 5.72
C ALA A 25 9.29 4.80 4.84
N ASN A 26 8.79 5.94 5.34
CA ASN A 26 8.87 7.21 4.62
C ASN A 26 10.31 7.66 4.35
N ASN A 27 11.21 7.44 5.32
CA ASN A 27 12.61 7.90 5.28
C ASN A 27 13.57 6.88 4.65
N THR A 28 13.07 5.72 4.23
CA THR A 28 13.87 4.69 3.56
C THR A 28 13.70 4.82 2.06
N ASP A 29 14.75 5.22 1.35
CA ASP A 29 14.71 5.50 -0.09
C ASP A 29 14.25 4.28 -0.91
N ASN A 30 14.73 3.09 -0.56
CA ASN A 30 14.36 1.84 -1.23
C ASN A 30 12.98 1.29 -0.82
N CYS A 31 12.29 1.90 0.11
CA CYS A 31 10.93 1.52 0.46
C CYS A 31 9.95 2.19 -0.50
N VAL A 32 9.37 1.44 -1.41
CA VAL A 32 8.43 1.94 -2.42
C VAL A 32 6.97 1.94 -1.98
N GLY A 33 6.65 1.31 -0.85
CA GLY A 33 5.30 1.23 -0.32
C GLY A 33 5.19 0.28 0.87
N ILE A 34 4.01 0.20 1.46
CA ILE A 34 3.74 -0.69 2.58
C ILE A 34 2.60 -1.66 2.28
N ILE A 35 2.69 -2.86 2.80
CA ILE A 35 1.60 -3.82 2.87
C ILE A 35 1.16 -3.90 4.32
N ALA A 36 -0.06 -3.46 4.60
CA ALA A 36 -0.66 -3.55 5.92
C ALA A 36 -1.51 -4.80 6.03
N TRP A 37 -1.33 -5.53 7.11
CA TRP A 37 -2.10 -6.72 7.44
C TRP A 37 -2.44 -6.70 8.92
N MET A 38 -3.70 -6.91 9.23
CA MET A 38 -4.16 -7.03 10.62
C MET A 38 -4.04 -8.48 11.05
N HIS A 39 -3.10 -8.75 11.96
CA HIS A 39 -2.79 -10.10 12.41
C HIS A 39 -4.00 -10.79 13.07
N THR A 40 -4.77 -10.04 13.88
CA THR A 40 -5.92 -10.53 14.62
C THR A 40 -6.89 -9.38 14.88
N PHE A 41 -7.77 -9.50 15.88
CA PHE A 41 -8.49 -8.34 16.42
C PHE A 41 -7.48 -7.26 16.82
N SER A 42 -7.51 -6.13 16.14
CA SER A 42 -6.55 -5.04 16.34
C SER A 42 -7.29 -3.73 16.56
N PRO A 43 -6.96 -2.95 17.60
CA PRO A 43 -7.57 -1.64 17.79
C PRO A 43 -7.03 -0.66 16.75
N ALA A 44 -7.72 -0.54 15.64
CA ALA A 44 -7.28 0.24 14.48
C ALA A 44 -7.11 1.74 14.77
N LYS A 45 -7.72 2.23 15.83
CA LYS A 45 -7.52 3.61 16.31
C LYS A 45 -6.04 3.93 16.57
N ASN A 46 -5.24 2.95 16.93
CA ASN A 46 -3.81 3.11 17.15
C ASN A 46 -3.04 3.51 15.88
N TRP A 47 -3.59 3.22 14.71
CA TRP A 47 -2.97 3.54 13.42
C TRP A 47 -3.14 5.00 12.97
N ILE A 48 -4.01 5.80 13.61
CA ILE A 48 -4.38 7.14 13.13
C ILE A 48 -3.15 8.02 12.89
N SER A 49 -2.25 8.11 13.85
CA SER A 49 -1.07 8.96 13.75
C SER A 49 -0.11 8.50 12.65
N GLY A 50 0.13 7.20 12.56
CA GLY A 50 0.96 6.60 11.52
C GLY A 50 0.36 6.80 10.13
N LEU A 51 -0.92 6.48 9.95
CA LEU A 51 -1.61 6.64 8.66
C LEU A 51 -1.60 8.10 8.19
N LYS A 52 -1.79 9.07 9.08
CA LYS A 52 -1.72 10.49 8.73
C LYS A 52 -0.32 10.93 8.28
N ALA A 53 0.72 10.25 8.74
CA ALA A 53 2.09 10.54 8.37
C ALA A 53 2.56 9.79 7.11
N LEU A 54 1.82 8.78 6.65
CA LEU A 54 2.20 7.96 5.51
C LEU A 54 2.18 8.78 4.21
N ASN A 55 3.31 8.79 3.51
CA ASN A 55 3.46 9.45 2.20
C ASN A 55 3.77 8.46 1.05
N LYS A 56 3.68 7.15 1.31
CA LYS A 56 3.98 6.10 0.32
C LYS A 56 2.72 5.30 -0.02
N PRO A 57 2.67 4.65 -1.19
CA PRO A 57 1.58 3.76 -1.56
C PRO A 57 1.32 2.67 -0.53
N MET A 58 0.06 2.29 -0.34
CA MET A 58 -0.35 1.26 0.60
C MET A 58 -1.22 0.20 -0.06
N ALA A 59 -0.90 -1.06 0.21
CA ALA A 59 -1.80 -2.18 0.02
C ALA A 59 -2.32 -2.66 1.37
N HIS A 60 -3.61 -2.99 1.44
CA HIS A 60 -4.24 -3.61 2.61
C HIS A 60 -4.56 -5.06 2.25
N LEU A 61 -3.82 -5.98 2.85
CA LEU A 61 -4.01 -7.42 2.66
C LEU A 61 -5.00 -7.93 3.69
N HIS A 62 -6.18 -8.30 3.26
CA HIS A 62 -7.18 -9.02 4.04
C HIS A 62 -6.91 -10.51 3.95
N THR A 63 -6.28 -11.05 4.95
CA THR A 63 -5.97 -12.49 5.04
C THR A 63 -6.07 -12.96 6.48
N GLN A 64 -6.01 -14.25 6.68
CA GLN A 64 -5.95 -14.86 8.00
C GLN A 64 -4.95 -16.01 7.99
N TYR A 65 -4.63 -16.54 9.17
CA TYR A 65 -3.61 -17.58 9.30
C TYR A 65 -4.03 -18.88 8.62
N ASN A 66 -5.22 -19.41 8.96
CA ASN A 66 -5.74 -20.62 8.34
C ASN A 66 -6.60 -20.28 7.12
N ARG A 67 -6.50 -21.12 6.08
CA ARG A 67 -7.36 -21.01 4.89
C ARG A 67 -8.79 -21.44 5.19
N ASP A 68 -8.93 -22.60 5.82
CA ASP A 68 -10.20 -23.25 6.04
C ASP A 68 -10.59 -23.20 7.52
N ILE A 69 -11.89 -23.23 7.78
CA ILE A 69 -12.45 -23.26 9.11
C ILE A 69 -12.76 -24.71 9.49
N PRO A 70 -12.08 -25.29 10.50
CA PRO A 70 -12.35 -26.65 10.98
C PRO A 70 -13.59 -26.65 11.86
N TRP A 71 -14.77 -26.69 11.24
CA TRP A 71 -16.07 -26.54 11.91
C TRP A 71 -16.29 -27.46 13.12
N SER A 72 -15.66 -28.64 13.12
CA SER A 72 -15.76 -29.61 14.22
C SER A 72 -14.86 -29.30 15.41
N ASP A 73 -13.80 -28.53 15.22
CA ASP A 73 -12.70 -28.35 16.17
C ASP A 73 -12.45 -26.88 16.51
N LEU A 74 -13.49 -26.05 16.34
CA LEU A 74 -13.42 -24.62 16.64
C LEU A 74 -13.35 -24.39 18.15
N ASP A 75 -12.33 -23.67 18.57
CA ASP A 75 -12.18 -23.17 19.93
C ASP A 75 -11.80 -21.67 19.96
N MET A 76 -11.61 -21.13 21.15
CA MET A 76 -11.25 -19.73 21.33
C MET A 76 -9.84 -19.41 20.81
N ASP A 77 -8.93 -20.37 20.88
CA ASP A 77 -7.56 -20.18 20.41
C ASP A 77 -7.52 -20.09 18.89
N PHE A 78 -8.27 -20.98 18.21
CA PHE A 78 -8.46 -20.88 16.76
C PHE A 78 -9.09 -19.54 16.36
N MET A 79 -10.15 -19.11 17.07
CA MET A 79 -10.81 -17.85 16.79
C MET A 79 -9.84 -16.67 16.95
N ASN A 80 -9.05 -16.63 18.02
CA ASN A 80 -8.09 -15.57 18.26
C ASN A 80 -7.02 -15.50 17.16
N LEU A 81 -6.55 -16.64 16.69
CA LEU A 81 -5.57 -16.73 15.62
C LEU A 81 -6.13 -16.27 14.26
N ASN A 82 -7.43 -16.42 14.04
CA ASN A 82 -8.09 -16.15 12.76
C ASN A 82 -9.08 -14.97 12.79
N GLN A 83 -8.89 -14.03 13.69
CA GLN A 83 -9.73 -12.83 13.82
C GLN A 83 -9.27 -11.61 12.98
N ALA A 84 -8.40 -11.82 12.01
CA ALA A 84 -7.91 -10.75 11.16
C ALA A 84 -9.05 -9.98 10.45
N ALA A 85 -10.10 -10.67 10.02
CA ALA A 85 -11.24 -10.02 9.36
C ALA A 85 -11.92 -8.95 10.23
N HIS A 86 -11.90 -9.08 11.55
CA HIS A 86 -12.42 -8.06 12.47
C HIS A 86 -11.50 -6.83 12.48
N GLY A 87 -10.20 -7.03 12.67
CA GLY A 87 -9.20 -5.95 12.61
C GLY A 87 -9.14 -5.27 11.25
N ASP A 88 -9.23 -6.04 10.18
CA ASP A 88 -9.22 -5.53 8.81
C ASP A 88 -10.42 -4.60 8.50
N ARG A 89 -11.61 -4.92 9.00
CA ARG A 89 -12.78 -4.06 8.82
C ARG A 89 -12.62 -2.74 9.55
N GLU A 90 -12.12 -2.77 10.78
CA GLU A 90 -11.88 -1.56 11.56
C GLU A 90 -10.76 -0.71 10.94
N PHE A 91 -9.66 -1.34 10.52
CA PHE A 91 -8.58 -0.66 9.81
C PHE A 91 -9.08 -0.04 8.49
N GLY A 92 -9.85 -0.81 7.71
CA GLY A 92 -10.45 -0.33 6.46
C GLY A 92 -11.39 0.86 6.67
N PHE A 93 -12.18 0.84 7.76
CA PHE A 93 -13.01 1.98 8.16
C PHE A 93 -12.15 3.22 8.45
N MET A 94 -11.07 3.08 9.22
CA MET A 94 -10.17 4.19 9.53
C MET A 94 -9.51 4.78 8.28
N VAL A 95 -8.98 3.94 7.39
CA VAL A 95 -8.35 4.39 6.15
C VAL A 95 -9.35 5.12 5.24
N SER A 96 -10.59 4.62 5.17
CA SER A 96 -11.67 5.27 4.40
C SER A 96 -12.07 6.62 5.02
N ARG A 97 -12.14 6.72 6.34
CA ARG A 97 -12.40 8.00 7.04
C ARG A 97 -11.30 9.02 6.82
N LEU A 98 -10.06 8.58 6.71
CA LEU A 98 -8.91 9.42 6.37
C LEU A 98 -8.85 9.77 4.86
N ARG A 99 -9.76 9.23 4.05
CA ARG A 99 -9.79 9.40 2.57
C ARG A 99 -8.48 9.02 1.89
N MET A 100 -7.80 8.02 2.44
CA MET A 100 -6.55 7.52 1.87
C MET A 100 -6.82 6.49 0.77
N ASN A 101 -6.11 6.64 -0.34
CA ASN A 101 -6.10 5.62 -1.39
C ASN A 101 -5.32 4.40 -0.91
N ARG A 102 -5.87 3.22 -1.17
CA ARG A 102 -5.18 1.94 -0.93
C ARG A 102 -5.62 0.88 -1.92
N LYS A 103 -4.75 -0.05 -2.21
CA LYS A 103 -5.14 -1.30 -2.87
C LYS A 103 -5.64 -2.29 -1.82
N VAL A 104 -6.84 -2.79 -1.98
CA VAL A 104 -7.37 -3.88 -1.14
C VAL A 104 -7.20 -5.20 -1.87
N VAL A 105 -6.57 -6.17 -1.21
CA VAL A 105 -6.41 -7.54 -1.69
C VAL A 105 -6.99 -8.48 -0.63
N VAL A 106 -7.99 -9.26 -1.01
CA VAL A 106 -8.72 -10.17 -0.11
C VAL A 106 -8.48 -11.60 -0.57
N GLY A 107 -8.22 -12.48 0.37
CA GLY A 107 -8.04 -13.92 0.18
C GLY A 107 -6.91 -14.47 1.03
N HIS A 108 -6.75 -15.79 1.00
CA HIS A 108 -5.68 -16.41 1.76
C HIS A 108 -4.31 -16.07 1.16
N TRP A 109 -3.35 -15.74 2.00
CA TRP A 109 -2.02 -15.28 1.58
C TRP A 109 -1.24 -16.26 0.69
N GLN A 110 -1.57 -17.56 0.74
CA GLN A 110 -1.00 -18.60 -0.13
C GLN A 110 -1.73 -18.73 -1.47
N ASP A 111 -2.86 -18.08 -1.67
CA ASP A 111 -3.59 -18.15 -2.94
C ASP A 111 -2.81 -17.44 -4.05
N GLU A 112 -2.71 -18.11 -5.19
CA GLU A 112 -1.98 -17.60 -6.35
C GLU A 112 -2.52 -16.24 -6.81
N GLU A 113 -3.85 -16.09 -6.85
CA GLU A 113 -4.51 -14.83 -7.21
C GLU A 113 -4.12 -13.69 -6.25
N VAL A 114 -4.07 -13.96 -4.94
CA VAL A 114 -3.67 -12.97 -3.93
C VAL A 114 -2.23 -12.53 -4.15
N GLN A 115 -1.34 -13.49 -4.40
CA GLN A 115 0.08 -13.22 -4.66
C GLN A 115 0.26 -12.45 -5.98
N GLU A 116 -0.50 -12.79 -7.02
CA GLU A 116 -0.48 -12.05 -8.28
C GLU A 116 -0.95 -10.60 -8.12
N ARG A 117 -2.06 -10.38 -7.42
CA ARG A 117 -2.60 -9.03 -7.16
C ARG A 117 -1.65 -8.16 -6.34
N LEU A 118 -0.96 -8.73 -5.36
CA LEU A 118 0.11 -8.04 -4.63
C LEU A 118 1.32 -7.78 -5.54
N GLY A 119 1.66 -8.72 -6.42
CA GLY A 119 2.72 -8.54 -7.41
C GLY A 119 2.43 -7.41 -8.39
N VAL A 120 1.21 -7.29 -8.88
CA VAL A 120 0.78 -6.16 -9.73
C VAL A 120 0.90 -4.84 -8.97
N TRP A 121 0.39 -4.80 -7.74
CA TRP A 121 0.49 -3.59 -6.91
C TRP A 121 1.95 -3.19 -6.64
N SER A 122 2.82 -4.14 -6.33
CA SER A 122 4.23 -3.83 -6.05
C SER A 122 4.97 -3.25 -7.26
N ARG A 123 4.68 -3.75 -8.48
CA ARG A 123 5.21 -3.15 -9.71
C ARG A 123 4.71 -1.72 -9.89
N ALA A 124 3.43 -1.47 -9.63
CA ALA A 124 2.86 -0.12 -9.70
C ALA A 124 3.50 0.82 -8.67
N ALA A 125 3.76 0.33 -7.45
CA ALA A 125 4.44 1.11 -6.41
C ALA A 125 5.89 1.44 -6.79
N CYS A 126 6.61 0.50 -7.40
CA CYS A 126 7.95 0.75 -7.95
C CYS A 126 7.91 1.80 -9.06
N ALA A 127 6.99 1.66 -10.02
CA ALA A 127 6.84 2.62 -11.12
C ALA A 127 6.48 4.02 -10.61
N TRP A 128 5.65 4.10 -9.60
CA TRP A 128 5.32 5.36 -8.93
C TRP A 128 6.54 5.99 -8.27
N ALA A 129 7.33 5.21 -7.50
CA ALA A 129 8.54 5.71 -6.87
C ALA A 129 9.57 6.19 -7.90
N ASP A 130 9.78 5.42 -8.97
CA ASP A 130 10.69 5.78 -10.07
C ASP A 130 10.25 7.07 -10.79
N SER A 131 8.94 7.25 -10.99
CA SER A 131 8.40 8.43 -11.65
C SER A 131 8.65 9.75 -10.90
N GLN A 132 8.85 9.70 -9.57
CA GLN A 132 9.06 10.93 -8.77
C GLN A 132 10.37 11.63 -9.10
N ASP A 133 11.40 10.89 -9.54
CA ASP A 133 12.71 11.43 -9.91
C ASP A 133 12.98 11.39 -11.42
N MET A 134 12.01 10.88 -12.20
CA MET A 134 12.17 10.71 -13.64
C MET A 134 12.28 12.06 -14.36
N ARG A 135 13.23 12.16 -15.29
CA ARG A 135 13.41 13.30 -16.18
C ARG A 135 13.21 12.87 -17.62
N VAL A 136 12.28 13.51 -18.30
CA VAL A 136 11.95 13.27 -19.71
C VAL A 136 12.56 14.38 -20.55
N ALA A 137 13.50 14.05 -21.42
CA ALA A 137 14.02 14.99 -22.42
C ALA A 137 13.09 15.00 -23.64
N ARG A 138 12.59 16.17 -24.00
CA ARG A 138 11.77 16.36 -25.17
C ARG A 138 12.58 17.02 -26.27
N PHE A 139 12.66 16.41 -27.45
CA PHE A 139 13.30 16.96 -28.61
C PHE A 139 12.24 17.62 -29.51
N GLY A 140 12.41 18.92 -29.76
CA GLY A 140 11.45 19.73 -30.51
C GLY A 140 10.36 20.36 -29.62
N ASP A 141 9.37 20.95 -30.28
CA ASP A 141 8.24 21.62 -29.60
C ASP A 141 6.88 21.10 -30.08
N ASN A 142 5.80 21.64 -29.52
CA ASN A 142 4.44 21.33 -29.96
C ASN A 142 4.24 21.70 -31.43
N MET A 143 3.43 20.93 -32.12
CA MET A 143 3.03 21.27 -33.48
C MET A 143 2.20 22.57 -33.46
N ARG A 144 2.61 23.54 -34.28
CA ARG A 144 1.91 24.83 -34.34
C ARG A 144 0.43 24.63 -34.71
N SER A 145 -0.46 25.22 -33.93
CA SER A 145 -1.92 25.19 -34.14
C SER A 145 -2.56 23.80 -34.07
N VAL A 146 -1.92 22.84 -33.41
CA VAL A 146 -2.47 21.51 -33.15
C VAL A 146 -2.68 21.32 -31.65
N ALA A 147 -3.92 21.51 -31.19
CA ALA A 147 -4.25 21.53 -29.76
C ALA A 147 -3.89 20.24 -29.02
N VAL A 148 -3.98 19.08 -29.66
CA VAL A 148 -3.69 17.77 -29.03
C VAL A 148 -2.20 17.56 -28.74
N THR A 149 -1.30 18.41 -29.25
CA THR A 149 0.13 18.38 -28.95
C THR A 149 0.48 19.29 -27.79
N GLU A 150 -0.43 20.13 -27.34
CA GLU A 150 -0.27 20.92 -26.14
C GLU A 150 -0.27 20.02 -24.91
N GLY A 151 0.64 20.25 -23.98
CA GLY A 151 0.74 19.46 -22.75
C GLY A 151 0.99 20.36 -21.55
N ASP A 152 0.42 20.02 -20.42
CA ASP A 152 0.67 20.69 -19.15
C ASP A 152 1.80 19.98 -18.40
N LYS A 153 3.02 20.50 -18.57
CA LYS A 153 4.22 19.96 -17.91
C LYS A 153 4.16 20.13 -16.38
N VAL A 154 3.51 21.18 -15.92
CA VAL A 154 3.38 21.48 -14.49
C VAL A 154 2.38 20.51 -13.85
N GLU A 155 1.22 20.29 -14.47
CA GLU A 155 0.25 19.30 -14.00
C GLU A 155 0.84 17.88 -14.03
N ALA A 156 1.62 17.53 -15.07
CA ALA A 156 2.31 16.25 -15.15
C ALA A 156 3.27 16.05 -13.98
N GLN A 157 4.06 17.04 -13.64
CA GLN A 157 4.96 16.98 -12.48
C GLN A 157 4.18 16.90 -11.16
N MET A 158 3.13 17.70 -10.99
CA MET A 158 2.32 17.70 -9.78
C MET A 158 1.59 16.37 -9.55
N ARG A 159 1.09 15.75 -10.63
CA ARG A 159 0.28 14.53 -10.56
C ARG A 159 1.09 13.23 -10.63
N LEU A 160 2.17 13.23 -11.40
CA LEU A 160 2.90 12.02 -11.76
C LEU A 160 4.37 12.05 -11.31
N GLY A 161 4.86 13.21 -10.87
CA GLY A 161 6.20 13.39 -10.31
C GLY A 161 7.28 13.71 -11.34
N TYR A 162 7.21 13.19 -12.58
CA TYR A 162 8.25 13.37 -13.57
C TYR A 162 8.35 14.79 -14.10
N GLN A 163 9.57 15.19 -14.49
CA GLN A 163 9.87 16.49 -15.07
C GLN A 163 10.11 16.37 -16.58
N VAL A 164 9.58 17.33 -17.35
CA VAL A 164 9.79 17.39 -18.79
C VAL A 164 10.65 18.61 -19.13
N SER A 165 11.82 18.36 -19.72
CA SER A 165 12.72 19.39 -20.23
C SER A 165 12.75 19.37 -21.76
N GLY A 166 12.82 20.53 -22.40
CA GLY A 166 12.97 20.70 -23.85
C GLY A 166 14.26 21.41 -24.19
#